data_5910febfb5884e0fc40a87af9c891517
#
_entry.id   5910febfb5884e0fc40a87af9c891517
#
_cell.length_a   1.000
_cell.length_b   1.000
_cell.length_c   1.000
_cell.angle_alpha   90.00
_cell.angle_beta   90.00
_cell.angle_gamma   90.00
#
_symmetry.space_group_name_H-M   'P 1'
#
loop_
_entity.id
_entity.type
_entity.pdbx_description
1 polymer ?
#
loop_
_entity_poly.entity_id
_entity_poly.type
_entity_poly.pdbx_seq_one_letter_code
_entity_poly.pdbx_strand_id
1 'polypeptide(L)'
;GKVISEEGNEPFIGVAIVQEGSGNGVITDIDGNYNIEIKGAEQATLTFSYVGMQQQQHTVTASTKTLNITLKSDAQVMDEVVVVAYGVRKKGTIAGSVSTVKSEKLADVPAPSFDQALQGQATGLTVLSQSGEPSAPAVFSIRGTNSINSGTTPLFIMDGMPISSGDFNAINPSDIESISVLKDASSTSIYGARAANGVIVITTKRGALSNQHAKVTFRTQLGISQLAQENWNLMNTEERIAYEKEVGLDTGKDYDKLRQININWFDEVFNKSALLQNYEVQVNGATDNIRYYVSGNFYDQDCVAIESYFKRYNARANVEAQAKKWLKLGTNIMMTHEKIQQADQGAYSTVTPISAARFMLPYWNPYKEDGSLASVNDGSWKGLNQNPLEWIMNNPYSSKKNKLIGNIFFEVTPIEGLKIRSQAGLNYTDIGDETFSMPSYRPNQDQGKAARSNSHAYNLSITNTAEYRFNLNHVHDFNFLIGQEGIDYQSEGFSVATAGQNNDKLADIATGTRATSWGNSSTAYSYVSFFGRGEYNYDNRYYADFSLRTDG
;
A
#
# COMPACT_ATOMS: atom_id res chain seq x y z
N GLY A 1 -36.03 4.29 38.04
CA GLY A 1 -35.58 3.01 37.55
C GLY A 1 -34.06 2.99 37.38
N LYS A 2 -33.55 1.82 37.02
CA LYS A 2 -32.11 1.60 36.78
C LYS A 2 -31.89 0.90 35.44
N VAL A 3 -30.84 1.29 34.72
CA VAL A 3 -30.39 0.64 33.49
C VAL A 3 -29.06 -0.03 33.70
N ILE A 4 -28.95 -1.31 33.34
CA ILE A 4 -27.75 -2.14 33.48
C ILE A 4 -27.42 -2.83 32.15
N SER A 5 -26.16 -3.27 31.99
CA SER A 5 -25.71 -4.11 30.88
C SER A 5 -26.06 -5.58 31.11
N GLU A 6 -26.39 -6.32 30.03
CA GLU A 6 -26.49 -7.77 30.06
C GLU A 6 -25.13 -8.46 30.27
N GLU A 7 -24.06 -7.86 29.76
CA GLU A 7 -22.68 -8.42 29.74
C GLU A 7 -21.88 -8.09 31.00
N GLY A 8 -22.42 -8.00 32.16
CA GLY A 8 -21.62 -7.75 33.37
C GLY A 8 -22.45 -7.18 34.52
N ASN A 9 -23.72 -6.96 34.34
CA ASN A 9 -24.59 -6.30 35.33
C ASN A 9 -24.09 -4.90 35.78
N GLU A 10 -23.26 -4.27 34.94
CA GLU A 10 -22.71 -2.95 35.24
C GLU A 10 -23.75 -1.85 34.97
N PRO A 11 -23.80 -0.79 35.79
CA PRO A 11 -24.67 0.34 35.56
C PRO A 11 -24.32 1.10 34.29
N PHE A 12 -25.31 1.47 33.47
CA PHE A 12 -25.10 2.25 32.26
C PHE A 12 -25.33 3.74 32.51
N ILE A 13 -24.26 4.53 32.41
CA ILE A 13 -24.29 5.99 32.43
C ILE A 13 -24.66 6.55 31.03
N GLY A 14 -25.48 7.58 30.99
CA GLY A 14 -25.76 8.34 29.75
C GLY A 14 -26.76 7.68 28.81
N VAL A 15 -27.53 6.67 29.22
CA VAL A 15 -28.64 6.11 28.45
C VAL A 15 -29.71 7.15 28.31
N ALA A 16 -30.14 7.45 27.09
CA ALA A 16 -31.24 8.34 26.83
C ALA A 16 -32.60 7.60 27.00
N ILE A 17 -33.48 8.15 27.81
CA ILE A 17 -34.83 7.68 28.06
C ILE A 17 -35.77 8.78 27.58
N VAL A 18 -36.59 8.51 26.53
CA VAL A 18 -37.48 9.49 25.90
C VAL A 18 -38.91 8.99 25.93
N GLN A 19 -39.82 9.83 26.37
CA GLN A 19 -41.27 9.57 26.26
C GLN A 19 -41.72 9.82 24.83
N GLU A 20 -42.23 8.80 24.17
CA GLU A 20 -42.68 8.85 22.78
C GLU A 20 -43.80 9.86 22.57
N GLY A 21 -43.75 10.65 21.49
CA GLY A 21 -44.77 11.67 21.19
C GLY A 21 -44.68 12.93 22.06
N SER A 22 -43.69 13.07 22.91
CA SER A 22 -43.45 14.27 23.72
C SER A 22 -41.98 14.66 23.70
N GLY A 23 -41.65 15.93 23.90
CA GLY A 23 -40.23 16.37 24.03
C GLY A 23 -39.63 16.05 25.42
N ASN A 24 -40.23 15.12 26.19
CA ASN A 24 -39.83 14.79 27.55
C ASN A 24 -38.84 13.64 27.55
N GLY A 25 -37.63 13.86 28.11
CA GLY A 25 -36.58 12.84 28.20
C GLY A 25 -35.58 13.14 29.29
N VAL A 26 -34.91 12.08 29.75
CA VAL A 26 -33.84 12.12 30.77
C VAL A 26 -32.69 11.20 30.35
N ILE A 27 -31.53 11.35 30.99
CA ILE A 27 -30.41 10.44 30.86
C ILE A 27 -30.09 9.77 32.20
N THR A 28 -29.50 8.57 32.16
CA THR A 28 -29.06 7.87 33.38
C THR A 28 -27.83 8.54 33.98
N ASP A 29 -27.74 8.51 35.32
CA ASP A 29 -26.61 8.97 36.10
C ASP A 29 -25.44 7.94 36.11
N ILE A 30 -24.37 8.23 36.87
CA ILE A 30 -23.17 7.39 36.98
C ILE A 30 -23.46 5.99 37.55
N ASP A 31 -24.50 5.83 38.33
CA ASP A 31 -24.95 4.56 38.91
C ASP A 31 -26.03 3.87 38.05
N GLY A 32 -26.28 4.40 36.83
CA GLY A 32 -27.30 3.91 35.90
C GLY A 32 -28.74 4.22 36.28
N ASN A 33 -28.97 5.06 37.31
CA ASN A 33 -30.33 5.40 37.75
C ASN A 33 -30.92 6.51 36.90
N TYR A 34 -32.25 6.50 36.77
CA TYR A 34 -33.01 7.54 36.11
C TYR A 34 -34.33 7.82 36.83
N ASN A 35 -34.81 9.03 36.69
CA ASN A 35 -36.13 9.45 37.13
C ASN A 35 -36.77 10.30 36.03
N ILE A 36 -37.94 9.86 35.51
CA ILE A 36 -38.68 10.57 34.48
C ILE A 36 -40.11 10.78 34.93
N GLU A 37 -40.58 12.01 34.84
CA GLU A 37 -41.95 12.35 35.10
C GLU A 37 -42.77 12.22 33.81
N ILE A 38 -43.80 11.37 33.82
CA ILE A 38 -44.65 11.14 32.66
C ILE A 38 -45.62 12.30 32.52
N LYS A 39 -45.66 12.93 31.36
CA LYS A 39 -46.54 14.06 31.07
C LYS A 39 -47.66 13.66 30.12
N GLY A 40 -48.88 14.02 30.49
CA GLY A 40 -50.05 14.10 29.57
C GLY A 40 -50.75 12.81 29.19
N ALA A 41 -50.48 11.64 29.84
CA ALA A 41 -51.14 10.39 29.48
C ALA A 41 -51.27 9.42 30.67
N GLU A 42 -52.38 8.66 30.74
CA GLU A 42 -52.53 7.53 31.67
C GLU A 42 -51.58 6.36 31.35
N GLN A 43 -51.12 6.28 30.10
CA GLN A 43 -50.20 5.29 29.60
C GLN A 43 -49.20 5.97 28.64
N ALA A 44 -47.91 5.71 28.78
CA ALA A 44 -46.86 6.27 27.94
C ALA A 44 -45.83 5.21 27.55
N THR A 45 -45.29 5.31 26.35
CA THR A 45 -44.18 4.47 25.90
C THR A 45 -42.86 5.21 26.12
N LEU A 46 -41.96 4.58 26.86
CA LEU A 46 -40.59 5.03 27.07
C LEU A 46 -39.64 4.27 26.16
N THR A 47 -38.85 5.02 25.39
CA THR A 47 -37.81 4.50 24.52
C THR A 47 -36.45 4.68 25.19
N PHE A 48 -35.73 3.57 25.39
CA PHE A 48 -34.37 3.51 25.94
C PHE A 48 -33.40 3.34 24.80
N SER A 49 -32.46 4.26 24.65
CA SER A 49 -31.45 4.23 23.60
C SER A 49 -30.06 4.59 24.12
N TYR A 50 -29.06 3.85 23.64
CA TYR A 50 -27.65 4.09 23.90
C TYR A 50 -26.83 3.63 22.69
N VAL A 51 -25.72 4.32 22.40
CA VAL A 51 -24.84 3.98 21.27
C VAL A 51 -24.26 2.57 21.44
N GLY A 52 -24.52 1.68 20.46
CA GLY A 52 -24.06 0.29 20.50
C GLY A 52 -24.94 -0.67 21.30
N MET A 53 -26.14 -0.24 21.71
CA MET A 53 -27.15 -1.07 22.41
C MET A 53 -28.47 -1.15 21.65
N GLN A 54 -29.16 -2.30 21.76
CA GLN A 54 -30.47 -2.47 21.17
C GLN A 54 -31.44 -1.52 21.82
N GLN A 55 -32.09 -0.68 21.01
CA GLN A 55 -33.17 0.19 21.47
C GLN A 55 -34.32 -0.65 22.01
N GLN A 56 -34.82 -0.33 23.21
CA GLN A 56 -35.94 -1.00 23.83
C GLN A 56 -37.06 0.00 24.08
N GLN A 57 -38.29 -0.47 23.91
CA GLN A 57 -39.51 0.29 24.20
C GLN A 57 -40.31 -0.42 25.27
N HIS A 58 -40.71 0.33 26.30
CA HIS A 58 -41.54 -0.17 27.40
C HIS A 58 -42.68 0.77 27.68
N THR A 59 -43.85 0.19 27.77
CA THR A 59 -45.06 0.94 28.12
C THR A 59 -45.21 1.02 29.64
N VAL A 60 -45.39 2.22 30.15
CA VAL A 60 -45.59 2.52 31.59
C VAL A 60 -46.97 3.13 31.82
N THR A 61 -47.53 2.87 32.98
CA THR A 61 -48.84 3.39 33.44
C THR A 61 -48.68 4.12 34.75
N ALA A 62 -49.72 4.80 35.22
CA ALA A 62 -49.73 5.50 36.53
C ALA A 62 -49.39 4.60 37.73
N SER A 63 -49.54 3.27 37.60
CA SER A 63 -49.19 2.29 38.62
C SER A 63 -47.70 1.87 38.58
N THR A 64 -46.97 2.19 37.53
CA THR A 64 -45.56 1.81 37.38
C THR A 64 -44.66 2.74 38.18
N LYS A 65 -44.24 2.30 39.37
CA LYS A 65 -43.36 3.09 40.26
C LYS A 65 -41.89 2.96 39.95
N THR A 66 -41.45 1.80 39.43
CA THR A 66 -40.06 1.52 39.12
C THR A 66 -39.98 0.61 37.89
N LEU A 67 -39.14 0.95 36.93
CA LEU A 67 -38.87 0.13 35.75
C LEU A 67 -37.36 -0.01 35.61
N ASN A 68 -36.83 -1.22 35.80
CA ASN A 68 -35.40 -1.54 35.59
C ASN A 68 -35.26 -2.21 34.23
N ILE A 69 -34.26 -1.77 33.48
CA ILE A 69 -34.00 -2.22 32.10
C ILE A 69 -32.62 -2.82 32.03
N THR A 70 -32.51 -3.97 31.37
CA THR A 70 -31.26 -4.55 30.96
C THR A 70 -31.08 -4.32 29.46
N LEU A 71 -30.15 -3.45 29.08
CA LEU A 71 -29.82 -3.24 27.67
C LEU A 71 -28.93 -4.37 27.17
N LYS A 72 -29.35 -4.93 26.06
CA LYS A 72 -28.56 -5.87 25.31
C LYS A 72 -27.62 -5.10 24.38
N SER A 73 -26.39 -5.53 24.30
CA SER A 73 -25.50 -5.04 23.25
C SER A 73 -26.23 -5.17 21.92
N ASP A 74 -26.31 -4.10 21.15
CA ASP A 74 -26.64 -4.19 19.73
C ASP A 74 -25.40 -4.74 19.02
N ALA A 75 -24.93 -5.85 19.51
CA ALA A 75 -24.15 -6.80 18.77
C ALA A 75 -25.10 -7.54 17.81
N GLN A 76 -25.78 -6.82 16.93
CA GLN A 76 -25.45 -7.10 15.55
C GLN A 76 -23.93 -6.92 15.50
N VAL A 77 -23.19 -8.00 15.72
CA VAL A 77 -21.94 -8.26 15.04
C VAL A 77 -22.27 -7.78 13.65
N MET A 78 -21.82 -6.58 13.28
CA MET A 78 -21.84 -6.15 11.89
C MET A 78 -20.99 -7.24 11.28
N ASP A 79 -21.66 -8.22 10.68
CA ASP A 79 -21.03 -9.38 10.08
C ASP A 79 -19.96 -8.79 9.20
N GLU A 80 -18.69 -8.82 9.66
CA GLU A 80 -17.57 -8.20 8.97
C GLU A 80 -17.54 -8.82 7.59
N VAL A 81 -17.92 -8.01 6.61
CA VAL A 81 -18.07 -8.46 5.24
C VAL A 81 -16.69 -8.40 4.60
N VAL A 82 -16.23 -9.51 4.11
CA VAL A 82 -14.93 -9.65 3.48
C VAL A 82 -15.14 -9.85 1.98
N VAL A 83 -14.43 -9.08 1.17
CA VAL A 83 -14.37 -9.34 -0.27
C VAL A 83 -13.48 -10.56 -0.48
N VAL A 84 -14.05 -11.63 -0.98
CA VAL A 84 -13.36 -12.89 -1.29
C VAL A 84 -13.77 -13.31 -2.69
N ALA A 85 -12.79 -13.65 -3.50
CA ALA A 85 -12.96 -14.37 -4.75
C ALA A 85 -14.28 -14.09 -5.50
N TYR A 86 -14.31 -13.01 -6.27
CA TYR A 86 -15.43 -12.64 -7.13
C TYR A 86 -16.76 -12.33 -6.44
N GLY A 87 -16.75 -12.21 -5.09
CA GLY A 87 -17.97 -11.90 -4.32
C GLY A 87 -17.68 -11.32 -2.93
N VAL A 88 -18.75 -11.00 -2.22
CA VAL A 88 -18.71 -10.46 -0.87
C VAL A 88 -19.28 -11.52 0.07
N ARG A 89 -18.55 -11.91 1.13
CA ARG A 89 -18.96 -12.93 2.10
C ARG A 89 -18.91 -12.37 3.52
N LYS A 90 -19.76 -12.90 4.38
CA LYS A 90 -19.65 -12.68 5.82
C LYS A 90 -18.41 -13.42 6.33
N LYS A 91 -17.55 -12.77 7.11
CA LYS A 91 -16.31 -13.35 7.64
C LYS A 91 -16.53 -14.67 8.38
N GLY A 92 -17.61 -14.74 9.17
CA GLY A 92 -17.99 -15.96 9.91
C GLY A 92 -18.42 -17.13 9.05
N THR A 93 -18.72 -16.94 7.75
CA THR A 93 -19.14 -18.01 6.83
C THR A 93 -18.00 -18.56 5.97
N ILE A 94 -16.79 -18.05 6.12
CA ILE A 94 -15.63 -18.49 5.36
C ILE A 94 -14.94 -19.63 6.13
N ALA A 95 -14.86 -20.82 5.55
CA ALA A 95 -14.21 -21.97 6.17
C ALA A 95 -12.67 -21.83 6.29
N GLY A 96 -12.09 -20.80 5.69
CA GLY A 96 -10.65 -20.52 5.70
C GLY A 96 -10.23 -19.37 6.64
N SER A 97 -8.94 -19.32 6.98
CA SER A 97 -8.38 -18.21 7.75
C SER A 97 -8.20 -16.97 6.89
N VAL A 98 -8.95 -15.93 7.18
CA VAL A 98 -8.87 -14.62 6.53
C VAL A 98 -8.53 -13.55 7.56
N SER A 99 -7.52 -12.73 7.27
CA SER A 99 -7.21 -11.54 8.07
C SER A 99 -7.61 -10.31 7.27
N THR A 100 -8.33 -9.39 7.90
CA THR A 100 -8.75 -8.13 7.28
C THR A 100 -8.08 -6.96 7.99
N VAL A 101 -7.53 -6.03 7.21
CA VAL A 101 -6.96 -4.76 7.68
C VAL A 101 -7.82 -3.64 7.09
N LYS A 102 -8.38 -2.78 7.95
CA LYS A 102 -9.20 -1.64 7.53
C LYS A 102 -8.33 -0.41 7.28
N SER A 103 -8.79 0.48 6.42
CA SER A 103 -8.08 1.70 6.00
C SER A 103 -7.67 2.63 7.14
N GLU A 104 -8.48 2.69 8.20
CA GLU A 104 -8.23 3.54 9.36
C GLU A 104 -6.86 3.26 10.02
N LYS A 105 -6.45 1.98 10.03
CA LYS A 105 -5.14 1.58 10.57
C LYS A 105 -3.97 1.88 9.61
N LEU A 106 -4.24 2.06 8.33
CA LEU A 106 -3.21 2.23 7.29
C LEU A 106 -2.97 3.71 6.95
N ALA A 107 -4.03 4.52 7.01
CA ALA A 107 -3.98 5.91 6.60
C ALA A 107 -3.14 6.81 7.52
N ASP A 108 -2.97 6.43 8.78
CA ASP A 108 -2.22 7.21 9.78
C ASP A 108 -0.73 6.82 9.85
N VAL A 109 -0.33 5.77 9.13
CA VAL A 109 1.09 5.37 9.07
C VAL A 109 1.81 6.27 8.07
N PRO A 110 2.85 7.02 8.51
CA PRO A 110 3.66 7.85 7.61
C PRO A 110 4.61 6.97 6.78
N ALA A 111 4.05 6.16 5.89
CA ALA A 111 4.82 5.28 5.04
C ALA A 111 4.86 5.81 3.60
N PRO A 112 6.03 5.82 2.95
CA PRO A 112 6.17 6.27 1.56
C PRO A 112 5.42 5.35 0.59
N SER A 113 5.29 4.09 0.95
CA SER A 113 4.64 3.07 0.15
C SER A 113 3.62 2.30 0.98
N PHE A 114 2.64 1.77 0.28
CA PHE A 114 1.56 1.04 0.90
C PHE A 114 2.01 -0.30 1.52
N ASP A 115 2.99 -0.95 0.93
CA ASP A 115 3.58 -2.18 1.45
C ASP A 115 4.22 -1.97 2.84
N GLN A 116 4.92 -0.86 3.05
CA GLN A 116 5.48 -0.53 4.35
C GLN A 116 4.38 -0.26 5.40
N ALA A 117 3.27 0.39 4.99
CA ALA A 117 2.12 0.60 5.88
C ALA A 117 1.46 -0.70 6.34
N LEU A 118 1.59 -1.79 5.56
CA LEU A 118 0.99 -3.08 5.86
C LEU A 118 1.84 -3.96 6.81
N GLN A 119 3.09 -3.58 7.06
CA GLN A 119 3.99 -4.34 7.93
C GLN A 119 3.43 -4.49 9.34
N GLY A 120 3.32 -5.74 9.82
CA GLY A 120 2.80 -6.06 11.15
C GLY A 120 1.28 -5.91 11.33
N GLN A 121 0.53 -5.51 10.29
CA GLN A 121 -0.92 -5.27 10.39
C GLN A 121 -1.79 -6.51 10.19
N ALA A 122 -1.27 -7.56 9.56
CA ALA A 122 -2.03 -8.79 9.28
C ALA A 122 -1.32 -10.02 9.82
N THR A 123 -2.02 -10.84 10.61
CA THR A 123 -1.47 -12.09 11.13
C THR A 123 -1.12 -13.06 10.02
N GLY A 124 0.09 -13.66 10.06
CA GLY A 124 0.58 -14.62 9.06
C GLY A 124 1.01 -14.01 7.73
N LEU A 125 1.00 -12.69 7.60
CA LEU A 125 1.62 -11.93 6.52
C LEU A 125 2.94 -11.36 7.03
N THR A 126 4.03 -11.66 6.36
CA THR A 126 5.34 -11.05 6.57
C THR A 126 5.59 -10.07 5.43
N VAL A 127 5.89 -8.83 5.77
CA VAL A 127 6.29 -7.78 4.84
C VAL A 127 7.67 -7.30 5.26
N LEU A 128 8.65 -7.46 4.39
CA LEU A 128 10.03 -7.08 4.65
C LEU A 128 10.45 -5.97 3.70
N SER A 129 10.67 -4.78 4.22
CA SER A 129 11.37 -3.73 3.49
C SER A 129 12.86 -4.07 3.42
N GLN A 130 13.40 -4.20 2.21
CA GLN A 130 14.80 -4.55 2.00
C GLN A 130 15.74 -3.36 2.13
N SER A 131 15.21 -2.16 1.97
CA SER A 131 15.98 -0.91 2.09
C SER A 131 15.11 0.20 2.69
N GLY A 132 15.75 1.29 3.11
CA GLY A 132 15.04 2.52 3.53
C GLY A 132 14.62 3.42 2.37
N GLU A 133 14.79 2.96 1.15
CA GLU A 133 14.44 3.71 -0.05
C GLU A 133 12.92 3.74 -0.27
N PRO A 134 12.30 4.92 -0.47
CA PRO A 134 10.86 5.06 -0.60
C PRO A 134 10.25 4.31 -1.80
N SER A 135 11.03 4.09 -2.86
CA SER A 135 10.57 3.44 -4.10
C SER A 135 10.82 1.93 -4.13
N ALA A 136 11.57 1.39 -3.16
CA ALA A 136 11.90 -0.02 -3.13
C ALA A 136 10.68 -0.87 -2.73
N PRO A 137 10.30 -1.87 -3.55
CA PRO A 137 9.20 -2.76 -3.21
C PRO A 137 9.57 -3.65 -2.02
N ALA A 138 8.62 -3.89 -1.13
CA ALA A 138 8.78 -4.87 -0.07
C ALA A 138 8.63 -6.30 -0.60
N VAL A 139 9.24 -7.23 0.12
CA VAL A 139 9.06 -8.67 -0.11
C VAL A 139 7.91 -9.16 0.76
N PHE A 140 6.95 -9.83 0.12
CA PHE A 140 5.78 -10.40 0.78
C PHE A 140 5.89 -11.90 0.90
N SER A 141 5.49 -12.43 2.05
CA SER A 141 5.35 -13.87 2.25
C SER A 141 4.17 -14.16 3.18
N ILE A 142 3.35 -15.14 2.82
CA ILE A 142 2.23 -15.60 3.63
C ILE A 142 2.59 -16.98 4.18
N ARG A 143 2.61 -17.09 5.54
CA ARG A 143 2.98 -18.31 6.28
C ARG A 143 4.39 -18.85 5.94
N GLY A 144 5.31 -17.95 5.56
CA GLY A 144 6.70 -18.30 5.28
C GLY A 144 6.99 -18.63 3.81
N THR A 145 8.15 -19.24 3.57
CA THR A 145 8.65 -19.56 2.24
C THR A 145 8.15 -20.93 1.81
N ASN A 146 7.33 -20.98 0.77
CA ASN A 146 6.72 -22.23 0.27
C ASN A 146 7.53 -22.89 -0.85
N SER A 147 8.50 -22.20 -1.43
CA SER A 147 9.33 -22.73 -2.52
C SER A 147 10.76 -22.20 -2.43
N ILE A 148 11.72 -23.04 -2.78
CA ILE A 148 13.13 -22.68 -2.87
C ILE A 148 13.45 -21.98 -4.20
N ASN A 149 12.80 -22.40 -5.29
CA ASN A 149 13.13 -21.96 -6.65
C ASN A 149 12.03 -21.11 -7.34
N SER A 150 10.79 -21.18 -6.84
CA SER A 150 9.66 -20.46 -7.43
C SER A 150 9.21 -19.39 -6.46
N GLY A 151 9.47 -18.16 -6.61
CA GLY A 151 9.13 -17.03 -5.75
C GLY A 151 8.07 -17.27 -4.65
N THR A 152 8.04 -16.41 -3.65
CA THR A 152 7.13 -16.51 -2.48
C THR A 152 6.05 -15.44 -2.49
N THR A 153 6.03 -14.60 -3.52
CA THR A 153 5.12 -13.47 -3.64
C THR A 153 3.68 -13.94 -3.78
N PRO A 154 2.76 -13.46 -2.93
CA PRO A 154 1.34 -13.76 -3.07
C PRO A 154 0.73 -13.11 -4.31
N LEU A 155 -0.42 -13.59 -4.73
CA LEU A 155 -1.22 -12.96 -5.78
C LEU A 155 -1.92 -11.72 -5.22
N PHE A 156 -1.79 -10.57 -5.89
CA PHE A 156 -2.51 -9.35 -5.54
C PHE A 156 -3.73 -9.17 -6.45
N ILE A 157 -4.88 -8.91 -5.84
CA ILE A 157 -6.14 -8.64 -6.55
C ILE A 157 -6.67 -7.28 -6.09
N MET A 158 -6.78 -6.32 -6.99
CA MET A 158 -7.37 -5.00 -6.70
C MET A 158 -8.70 -4.84 -7.44
N ASP A 159 -9.77 -4.63 -6.69
CA ASP A 159 -11.15 -4.47 -7.23
C ASP A 159 -11.53 -5.57 -8.25
N GLY A 160 -11.08 -6.81 -7.98
CA GLY A 160 -11.34 -7.98 -8.81
C GLY A 160 -10.35 -8.20 -9.96
N MET A 161 -9.30 -7.39 -10.07
CA MET A 161 -8.26 -7.52 -11.10
C MET A 161 -6.92 -7.98 -10.51
N PRO A 162 -6.19 -8.89 -11.17
CA PRO A 162 -4.83 -9.20 -10.79
C PRO A 162 -3.88 -8.05 -11.11
N ILE A 163 -3.04 -7.70 -10.14
CA ILE A 163 -1.98 -6.68 -10.26
C ILE A 163 -0.63 -7.25 -9.82
N SER A 164 0.46 -6.60 -10.19
CA SER A 164 1.80 -6.98 -9.73
C SER A 164 2.11 -6.40 -8.33
N SER A 165 3.14 -6.93 -7.66
CA SER A 165 3.65 -6.34 -6.41
C SER A 165 4.18 -4.92 -6.61
N GLY A 166 4.76 -4.62 -7.77
CA GLY A 166 5.21 -3.27 -8.12
C GLY A 166 4.05 -2.29 -8.34
N ASP A 167 2.88 -2.77 -8.80
CA ASP A 167 1.68 -1.94 -8.89
C ASP A 167 1.07 -1.67 -7.53
N PHE A 168 1.14 -2.68 -6.64
CA PHE A 168 0.69 -2.56 -5.26
C PHE A 168 1.41 -1.42 -4.51
N ASN A 169 2.73 -1.30 -4.71
CA ASN A 169 3.53 -0.25 -4.09
C ASN A 169 3.13 1.17 -4.56
N ALA A 170 2.59 1.31 -5.76
CA ALA A 170 2.17 2.60 -6.33
C ALA A 170 0.80 3.10 -5.82
N ILE A 171 0.04 2.27 -5.09
CA ILE A 171 -1.27 2.63 -4.56
C ILE A 171 -1.11 3.63 -3.41
N ASN A 172 -1.93 4.68 -3.40
CA ASN A 172 -2.03 5.56 -2.24
C ASN A 172 -2.77 4.83 -1.09
N PRO A 173 -2.15 4.66 0.10
CA PRO A 173 -2.80 4.02 1.26
C PRO A 173 -4.18 4.56 1.59
N SER A 174 -4.37 5.86 1.44
CA SER A 174 -5.62 6.55 1.75
C SER A 174 -6.78 6.20 0.79
N ASP A 175 -6.50 5.65 -0.40
CA ASP A 175 -7.52 5.22 -1.37
C ASP A 175 -8.10 3.82 -1.05
N ILE A 176 -7.53 3.11 -0.10
CA ILE A 176 -7.92 1.75 0.24
C ILE A 176 -9.02 1.78 1.29
N GLU A 177 -10.01 0.93 1.13
CA GLU A 177 -11.07 0.68 2.11
C GLU A 177 -10.70 -0.47 3.04
N SER A 178 -10.25 -1.57 2.45
CA SER A 178 -9.85 -2.76 3.22
C SER A 178 -8.90 -3.65 2.42
N ILE A 179 -8.13 -4.46 3.15
CA ILE A 179 -7.30 -5.53 2.61
C ILE A 179 -7.68 -6.83 3.29
N SER A 180 -7.89 -7.85 2.49
CA SER A 180 -8.13 -9.21 2.97
C SER A 180 -7.00 -10.12 2.54
N VAL A 181 -6.38 -10.80 3.50
CA VAL A 181 -5.30 -11.76 3.28
C VAL A 181 -5.86 -13.17 3.38
N LEU A 182 -5.94 -13.87 2.24
CA LEU A 182 -6.40 -15.24 2.13
C LEU A 182 -5.21 -16.19 2.23
N LYS A 183 -5.23 -17.06 3.24
CA LYS A 183 -4.05 -17.84 3.62
C LYS A 183 -4.20 -19.35 3.38
N ASP A 184 -5.44 -19.81 3.24
CA ASP A 184 -5.75 -21.24 3.14
C ASP A 184 -6.18 -21.62 1.73
N ALA A 185 -5.86 -22.84 1.33
CA ALA A 185 -6.19 -23.39 0.01
C ALA A 185 -7.69 -23.33 -0.30
N SER A 186 -8.57 -23.50 0.70
CA SER A 186 -10.02 -23.39 0.53
C SER A 186 -10.46 -21.98 0.06
N SER A 187 -9.80 -20.93 0.54
CA SER A 187 -10.10 -19.55 0.15
C SER A 187 -9.38 -19.08 -1.11
N THR A 188 -8.26 -19.74 -1.48
CA THR A 188 -7.42 -19.33 -2.61
C THR A 188 -7.61 -20.17 -3.87
N SER A 189 -8.18 -21.39 -3.77
CA SER A 189 -8.30 -22.36 -4.87
C SER A 189 -9.00 -21.80 -6.12
N ILE A 190 -9.99 -20.94 -5.95
CA ILE A 190 -10.73 -20.32 -7.05
C ILE A 190 -9.87 -19.36 -7.90
N TYR A 191 -8.71 -18.91 -7.37
CA TYR A 191 -7.74 -18.10 -8.12
C TYR A 191 -6.70 -18.94 -8.87
N GLY A 192 -6.78 -20.29 -8.75
CA GLY A 192 -5.91 -21.24 -9.46
C GLY A 192 -4.49 -21.31 -8.92
N ALA A 193 -3.58 -21.88 -9.75
CA ALA A 193 -2.19 -22.11 -9.37
C ALA A 193 -1.42 -20.83 -9.00
N ARG A 194 -1.79 -19.68 -9.54
CA ARG A 194 -1.20 -18.38 -9.21
C ARG A 194 -1.34 -17.99 -7.73
N ALA A 195 -2.33 -18.55 -7.05
CA ALA A 195 -2.62 -18.29 -5.65
C ALA A 195 -1.95 -19.26 -4.67
N ALA A 196 -1.01 -20.08 -5.13
CA ALA A 196 -0.30 -21.06 -4.30
C ALA A 196 0.41 -20.45 -3.08
N ASN A 197 0.88 -19.21 -3.20
CA ASN A 197 1.51 -18.45 -2.11
C ASN A 197 0.52 -17.59 -1.30
N GLY A 198 -0.80 -17.81 -1.46
CA GLY A 198 -1.85 -16.98 -0.87
C GLY A 198 -2.28 -15.81 -1.76
N VAL A 199 -3.32 -15.10 -1.31
CA VAL A 199 -3.90 -13.97 -2.06
C VAL A 199 -4.08 -12.78 -1.14
N ILE A 200 -3.72 -11.59 -1.63
CA ILE A 200 -4.01 -10.30 -1.00
C ILE A 200 -5.06 -9.60 -1.86
N VAL A 201 -6.27 -9.48 -1.31
CA VAL A 201 -7.40 -8.81 -1.97
C VAL A 201 -7.50 -7.38 -1.45
N ILE A 202 -7.44 -6.42 -2.34
CA ILE A 202 -7.48 -4.99 -2.06
C ILE A 202 -8.83 -4.45 -2.54
N THR A 203 -9.57 -3.84 -1.65
CA THR A 203 -10.78 -3.12 -1.97
C THR A 203 -10.53 -1.63 -1.82
N THR A 204 -10.83 -0.87 -2.87
CA THR A 204 -10.63 0.59 -2.85
C THR A 204 -11.90 1.31 -2.44
N LYS A 205 -11.75 2.52 -1.89
CA LYS A 205 -12.84 3.35 -1.41
C LYS A 205 -13.86 3.67 -2.49
N ARG A 206 -15.11 3.69 -2.09
CA ARG A 206 -16.28 4.05 -2.92
C ARG A 206 -17.08 5.12 -2.21
N GLY A 207 -18.00 5.78 -2.91
CA GLY A 207 -18.93 6.71 -2.29
C GLY A 207 -19.84 6.00 -1.27
N ALA A 208 -20.00 6.57 -0.08
CA ALA A 208 -20.86 6.02 0.96
C ALA A 208 -22.33 6.35 0.65
N LEU A 209 -23.19 5.33 0.61
CA LEU A 209 -24.63 5.49 0.35
C LEU A 209 -25.36 6.34 1.42
N SER A 210 -24.78 6.47 2.61
CA SER A 210 -25.31 7.31 3.69
C SER A 210 -25.07 8.80 3.50
N ASN A 211 -24.17 9.20 2.58
CA ASN A 211 -23.80 10.59 2.34
C ASN A 211 -24.50 11.12 1.09
N GLN A 212 -25.68 11.73 1.25
CA GLN A 212 -26.38 12.43 0.16
C GLN A 212 -25.66 13.68 -0.32
N HIS A 213 -24.71 14.21 0.45
CA HIS A 213 -23.89 15.36 0.08
C HIS A 213 -22.44 14.96 -0.18
N ALA A 214 -21.78 15.64 -1.11
CA ALA A 214 -20.36 15.45 -1.37
C ALA A 214 -19.53 15.80 -0.12
N LYS A 215 -18.73 14.87 0.37
CA LYS A 215 -17.74 15.11 1.42
C LYS A 215 -16.40 15.36 0.76
N VAL A 216 -15.84 16.54 1.01
CA VAL A 216 -14.47 16.90 0.60
C VAL A 216 -13.54 16.74 1.79
N THR A 217 -12.47 16.00 1.63
CA THR A 217 -11.44 15.80 2.64
C THR A 217 -10.12 16.27 2.07
N PHE A 218 -9.45 17.18 2.77
CA PHE A 218 -8.07 17.55 2.50
C PHE A 218 -7.19 17.01 3.62
N ARG A 219 -6.11 16.33 3.25
CA ARG A 219 -5.10 15.81 4.19
C ARG A 219 -3.73 16.32 3.77
N THR A 220 -2.94 16.74 4.74
CA THR A 220 -1.53 17.06 4.55
C THR A 220 -0.71 16.35 5.61
N GLN A 221 0.46 15.88 5.23
CA GLN A 221 1.43 15.27 6.11
C GLN A 221 2.80 15.84 5.78
N LEU A 222 3.43 16.42 6.78
CA LEU A 222 4.79 16.94 6.70
C LEU A 222 5.65 16.18 7.70
N GLY A 223 6.83 15.79 7.27
CA GLY A 223 7.74 15.01 8.10
C GLY A 223 9.19 15.22 7.73
N ILE A 224 10.05 14.73 8.59
CA ILE A 224 11.50 14.71 8.38
C ILE A 224 11.96 13.28 8.59
N SER A 225 12.66 12.74 7.60
CA SER A 225 13.32 11.44 7.67
C SER A 225 14.79 11.63 8.01
N GLN A 226 15.32 10.75 8.85
CA GLN A 226 16.73 10.70 9.22
C GLN A 226 17.20 9.26 9.11
N LEU A 227 18.50 9.10 8.93
CA LEU A 227 19.09 7.77 9.00
C LEU A 227 18.81 7.19 10.39
N ALA A 228 18.28 5.97 10.45
CA ALA A 228 18.10 5.27 11.71
C ALA A 228 19.47 5.15 12.39
N GLN A 229 19.57 5.62 13.62
CA GLN A 229 20.84 5.66 14.33
C GLN A 229 21.41 4.25 14.44
N GLU A 230 22.57 4.04 13.85
CA GLU A 230 23.36 2.87 14.09
C GLU A 230 24.44 3.21 15.13
N ASN A 231 24.64 2.32 16.09
CA ASN A 231 25.71 2.44 17.10
C ASN A 231 27.08 2.11 16.48
N TRP A 232 27.41 2.79 15.38
CA TRP A 232 28.71 2.64 14.74
C TRP A 232 29.64 3.72 15.25
N ASN A 233 30.39 3.38 16.27
CA ASN A 233 31.51 4.21 16.70
C ASN A 233 32.65 4.09 15.69
N LEU A 234 32.55 4.88 14.61
CA LEU A 234 33.67 4.99 13.67
C LEU A 234 34.80 5.78 14.32
N MET A 235 36.01 5.34 14.03
CA MET A 235 37.23 6.02 14.50
C MET A 235 37.31 7.42 13.89
N ASN A 236 37.58 8.42 14.73
CA ASN A 236 38.03 9.72 14.27
C ASN A 236 39.50 9.62 13.79
N THR A 237 40.04 10.72 13.28
CA THR A 237 41.41 10.73 12.72
C THR A 237 42.46 10.36 13.75
N GLU A 238 42.37 10.84 14.98
CA GLU A 238 43.37 10.52 16.04
C GLU A 238 43.30 9.04 16.43
N GLU A 239 42.09 8.52 16.62
CA GLU A 239 41.90 7.10 16.94
C GLU A 239 42.39 6.19 15.80
N ARG A 240 42.13 6.59 14.55
CA ARG A 240 42.59 5.85 13.38
C ARG A 240 44.12 5.85 13.27
N ILE A 241 44.77 6.99 13.50
CA ILE A 241 46.21 7.09 13.52
C ILE A 241 46.82 6.26 14.65
N ALA A 242 46.24 6.29 15.85
CA ALA A 242 46.69 5.46 16.96
C ALA A 242 46.60 3.97 16.63
N TYR A 243 45.45 3.53 16.06
CA TYR A 243 45.28 2.16 15.61
C TYR A 243 46.29 1.74 14.55
N GLU A 244 46.53 2.57 13.52
CA GLU A 244 47.49 2.28 12.46
C GLU A 244 48.92 2.11 12.96
N LYS A 245 49.32 2.90 13.96
CA LYS A 245 50.64 2.76 14.63
C LYS A 245 50.74 1.47 15.41
N GLU A 246 49.67 1.11 16.13
CA GLU A 246 49.66 -0.11 16.94
C GLU A 246 49.76 -1.39 16.09
N VAL A 247 49.08 -1.41 14.93
CA VAL A 247 49.08 -2.58 14.03
C VAL A 247 50.18 -2.55 12.97
N GLY A 248 51.07 -1.56 12.99
CA GLY A 248 52.21 -1.46 12.07
C GLY A 248 51.82 -1.08 10.62
N LEU A 249 50.73 -0.36 10.44
CA LEU A 249 50.26 0.18 9.14
C LEU A 249 50.72 1.62 8.90
N ASP A 250 51.70 2.09 9.67
CA ASP A 250 52.19 3.48 9.71
C ASP A 250 53.28 3.82 8.67
N THR A 251 53.49 2.98 7.69
CA THR A 251 54.55 3.12 6.72
C THR A 251 54.46 4.38 5.84
N GLY A 252 55.29 5.40 6.14
CA GLY A 252 55.51 6.54 5.25
C GLY A 252 54.43 7.61 5.20
N LYS A 253 53.50 7.64 6.17
CA LYS A 253 52.46 8.65 6.25
C LYS A 253 52.89 9.87 7.08
N ASP A 254 52.58 11.06 6.59
CA ASP A 254 52.73 12.31 7.34
C ASP A 254 51.51 12.53 8.25
N TYR A 255 51.55 11.97 9.44
CA TYR A 255 50.45 12.05 10.38
C TYR A 255 50.16 13.46 10.93
N ASP A 256 51.18 14.34 10.95
CA ASP A 256 50.98 15.72 11.43
C ASP A 256 50.11 16.51 10.45
N LYS A 257 50.23 16.22 9.16
CA LYS A 257 49.35 16.75 8.13
C LYS A 257 47.98 16.09 8.16
N LEU A 258 47.88 14.78 8.36
CA LEU A 258 46.62 14.04 8.38
C LEU A 258 45.74 14.42 9.58
N ARG A 259 46.33 14.77 10.72
CA ARG A 259 45.60 15.22 11.91
C ARG A 259 44.79 16.49 11.73
N GLN A 260 45.12 17.29 10.70
CA GLN A 260 44.36 18.51 10.38
C GLN A 260 43.02 18.21 9.69
N ILE A 261 42.80 16.97 9.29
CA ILE A 261 41.60 16.52 8.56
C ILE A 261 40.85 15.52 9.45
N ASN A 262 39.57 15.76 9.62
CA ASN A 262 38.68 14.83 10.36
C ASN A 262 37.28 14.86 9.76
N ILE A 263 37.05 14.01 8.77
CA ILE A 263 35.81 13.93 8.01
C ILE A 263 34.88 12.89 8.67
N ASN A 264 33.66 13.29 8.95
CA ASN A 264 32.60 12.35 9.26
C ASN A 264 31.86 11.96 7.98
N TRP A 265 32.20 10.82 7.41
CA TRP A 265 31.65 10.38 6.13
C TRP A 265 30.14 10.14 6.16
N PHE A 266 29.53 9.89 7.33
CA PHE A 266 28.06 9.87 7.44
C PHE A 266 27.46 11.24 7.12
N ASP A 267 28.05 12.30 7.65
CA ASP A 267 27.57 13.68 7.41
C ASP A 267 27.74 14.12 5.96
N GLU A 268 28.70 13.52 5.24
CA GLU A 268 28.96 13.86 3.84
C GLU A 268 28.00 13.18 2.86
N VAL A 269 27.59 11.93 3.14
CA VAL A 269 26.83 11.12 2.18
C VAL A 269 25.36 10.93 2.58
N PHE A 270 24.96 11.40 3.77
CA PHE A 270 23.59 11.33 4.23
C PHE A 270 23.05 12.71 4.65
N ASN A 271 21.81 12.96 4.26
CA ASN A 271 21.07 14.13 4.69
C ASN A 271 20.71 14.00 6.18
N LYS A 272 21.03 15.02 6.98
CA LYS A 272 20.63 15.09 8.40
C LYS A 272 19.13 15.24 8.58
N SER A 273 18.44 15.77 7.57
CA SER A 273 17.00 16.03 7.56
C SER A 273 16.49 15.92 6.13
N ALA A 274 15.87 14.82 5.79
CA ALA A 274 15.24 14.59 4.50
C ALA A 274 13.75 14.93 4.61
N LEU A 275 13.29 15.93 3.84
CA LEU A 275 11.92 16.43 3.89
C LEU A 275 10.95 15.44 3.24
N LEU A 276 9.81 15.23 3.90
CA LEU A 276 8.67 14.48 3.39
C LEU A 276 7.46 15.39 3.35
N GLN A 277 6.78 15.42 2.22
CA GLN A 277 5.56 16.17 1.99
C GLN A 277 4.52 15.28 1.30
N ASN A 278 3.32 15.25 1.83
CA ASN A 278 2.20 14.52 1.25
C ASN A 278 0.95 15.39 1.31
N TYR A 279 0.34 15.63 0.15
CA TYR A 279 -0.87 16.43 -0.01
C TYR A 279 -1.92 15.62 -0.72
N GLU A 280 -3.10 15.58 -0.16
CA GLU A 280 -4.19 14.75 -0.67
C GLU A 280 -5.53 15.49 -0.62
N VAL A 281 -6.30 15.33 -1.69
CA VAL A 281 -7.69 15.75 -1.78
C VAL A 281 -8.55 14.56 -2.14
N GLN A 282 -9.62 14.33 -1.39
CA GLN A 282 -10.61 13.31 -1.65
C GLN A 282 -11.99 13.94 -1.72
N VAL A 283 -12.78 13.50 -2.70
CA VAL A 283 -14.20 13.87 -2.83
C VAL A 283 -15.01 12.58 -2.95
N ASN A 284 -15.92 12.36 -2.03
CA ASN A 284 -16.81 11.21 -2.09
C ASN A 284 -18.26 11.61 -1.81
N GLY A 285 -19.19 10.88 -2.40
CA GLY A 285 -20.60 11.12 -2.20
C GLY A 285 -21.46 10.08 -2.89
N ALA A 286 -22.73 10.16 -2.65
CA ALA A 286 -23.74 9.33 -3.30
C ALA A 286 -25.02 10.11 -3.53
N THR A 287 -25.75 9.71 -4.56
CA THR A 287 -27.16 10.01 -4.79
C THR A 287 -27.92 8.69 -4.71
N ASP A 288 -29.23 8.73 -4.93
CA ASP A 288 -30.06 7.50 -4.93
C ASP A 288 -29.57 6.45 -5.94
N ASN A 289 -28.94 6.90 -7.05
CA ASN A 289 -28.55 6.04 -8.15
C ASN A 289 -27.05 6.02 -8.45
N ILE A 290 -26.27 6.94 -7.92
CA ILE A 290 -24.83 7.06 -8.26
C ILE A 290 -24.04 7.23 -6.97
N ARG A 291 -22.96 6.49 -6.84
CA ARG A 291 -21.92 6.72 -5.82
C ARG A 291 -20.58 6.93 -6.48
N TYR A 292 -19.80 7.84 -5.93
CA TYR A 292 -18.52 8.20 -6.50
C TYR A 292 -17.47 8.48 -5.41
N TYR A 293 -16.25 8.19 -5.76
CA TYR A 293 -15.04 8.53 -5.02
C TYR A 293 -14.00 9.03 -6.00
N VAL A 294 -13.46 10.21 -5.77
CA VAL A 294 -12.37 10.79 -6.57
C VAL A 294 -11.30 11.27 -5.62
N SER A 295 -10.04 10.98 -5.91
CA SER A 295 -8.91 11.46 -5.14
C SER A 295 -7.77 11.95 -6.05
N GLY A 296 -6.98 12.88 -5.50
CA GLY A 296 -5.71 13.31 -6.05
C GLY A 296 -4.68 13.39 -4.92
N ASN A 297 -3.48 12.89 -5.17
CA ASN A 297 -2.39 12.85 -4.20
C ASN A 297 -1.08 13.30 -4.85
N PHE A 298 -0.34 14.12 -4.15
CA PHE A 298 1.05 14.47 -4.44
C PHE A 298 1.92 14.10 -3.24
N TYR A 299 2.88 13.23 -3.47
CA TYR A 299 3.87 12.79 -2.50
C TYR A 299 5.27 13.17 -2.99
N ASP A 300 6.05 13.85 -2.14
CA ASP A 300 7.42 14.27 -2.40
C ASP A 300 8.28 13.94 -1.18
N GLN A 301 9.31 13.14 -1.36
CA GLN A 301 10.23 12.77 -0.30
C GLN A 301 11.67 12.82 -0.79
N ASP A 302 12.47 13.64 -0.12
CA ASP A 302 13.91 13.52 -0.19
C ASP A 302 14.35 12.25 0.55
N CYS A 303 15.33 11.54 0.00
CA CYS A 303 15.88 10.36 0.67
C CYS A 303 16.98 10.75 1.67
N VAL A 304 17.26 9.85 2.60
CA VAL A 304 18.37 10.06 3.54
C VAL A 304 19.73 10.04 2.83
N ALA A 305 19.89 9.28 1.75
CA ALA A 305 21.08 9.38 0.90
C ALA A 305 21.04 10.66 0.05
N ILE A 306 22.17 11.38 -0.07
CA ILE A 306 22.29 12.56 -0.91
C ILE A 306 21.94 12.25 -2.37
N GLU A 307 21.53 13.25 -3.16
CA GLU A 307 21.16 13.13 -4.58
C GLU A 307 20.09 12.06 -4.87
N SER A 308 19.24 11.77 -3.89
CA SER A 308 18.19 10.79 -4.02
C SER A 308 16.83 11.35 -3.58
N TYR A 309 15.80 11.13 -4.39
CA TYR A 309 14.43 11.54 -4.09
C TYR A 309 13.39 10.64 -4.74
N PHE A 310 12.18 10.68 -4.20
CA PHE A 310 11.01 10.02 -4.72
C PHE A 310 9.83 11.00 -4.80
N LYS A 311 9.22 11.14 -5.98
CA LYS A 311 8.01 11.94 -6.20
C LYS A 311 6.94 11.10 -6.86
N ARG A 312 5.70 11.18 -6.35
CA ARG A 312 4.57 10.44 -6.89
C ARG A 312 3.34 11.33 -7.00
N TYR A 313 2.67 11.23 -8.14
CA TYR A 313 1.40 11.85 -8.44
C TYR A 313 0.39 10.75 -8.68
N ASN A 314 -0.68 10.72 -7.89
CA ASN A 314 -1.78 9.75 -8.04
C ASN A 314 -3.08 10.48 -8.34
N ALA A 315 -3.90 9.88 -9.19
CA ALA A 315 -5.29 10.25 -9.38
C ALA A 315 -6.14 8.98 -9.41
N ARG A 316 -7.27 9.00 -8.72
CA ARG A 316 -8.23 7.88 -8.70
C ARG A 316 -9.65 8.37 -8.93
N ALA A 317 -10.43 7.57 -9.65
CA ALA A 317 -11.86 7.78 -9.82
C ALA A 317 -12.57 6.42 -9.78
N ASN A 318 -13.48 6.25 -8.83
CA ASN A 318 -14.36 5.09 -8.70
C ASN A 318 -15.80 5.59 -8.78
N VAL A 319 -16.55 5.10 -9.75
CA VAL A 319 -17.95 5.50 -9.98
C VAL A 319 -18.80 4.25 -10.18
N GLU A 320 -19.92 4.19 -9.50
CA GLU A 320 -20.94 3.16 -9.70
C GLU A 320 -22.30 3.80 -9.87
N ALA A 321 -23.06 3.33 -10.86
CA ALA A 321 -24.38 3.82 -11.18
C ALA A 321 -25.40 2.68 -11.27
N GLN A 322 -26.51 2.79 -10.53
CA GLN A 322 -27.68 1.94 -10.66
C GLN A 322 -28.56 2.47 -11.79
N ALA A 323 -28.22 2.10 -13.05
CA ALA A 323 -28.91 2.62 -14.23
C ALA A 323 -30.39 2.17 -14.33
N LYS A 324 -30.68 0.96 -13.85
CA LYS A 324 -32.02 0.37 -13.70
C LYS A 324 -32.03 -0.49 -12.43
N LYS A 325 -33.20 -0.85 -11.91
CA LYS A 325 -33.29 -1.75 -10.75
C LYS A 325 -32.54 -3.08 -10.95
N TRP A 326 -32.42 -3.53 -12.18
CA TRP A 326 -31.76 -4.77 -12.59
C TRP A 326 -30.37 -4.56 -13.23
N LEU A 327 -29.92 -3.30 -13.46
CA LEU A 327 -28.65 -3.00 -14.15
C LEU A 327 -27.82 -2.01 -13.35
N LYS A 328 -26.64 -2.44 -12.98
CA LYS A 328 -25.59 -1.64 -12.34
C LYS A 328 -24.37 -1.57 -13.26
N LEU A 329 -23.79 -0.39 -13.39
CA LEU A 329 -22.57 -0.10 -14.13
C LEU A 329 -21.53 0.49 -13.19
N GLY A 330 -20.26 0.26 -13.46
CA GLY A 330 -19.22 0.90 -12.67
C GLY A 330 -17.87 0.89 -13.34
N THR A 331 -17.00 1.78 -12.84
CA THR A 331 -15.61 1.89 -13.25
C THR A 331 -14.74 2.24 -12.05
N ASN A 332 -13.53 1.69 -12.03
CA ASN A 332 -12.47 2.06 -11.11
C ASN A 332 -11.23 2.36 -11.95
N ILE A 333 -10.66 3.53 -11.81
CA ILE A 333 -9.48 3.96 -12.57
C ILE A 333 -8.48 4.59 -11.62
N MET A 334 -7.21 4.19 -11.73
CA MET A 334 -6.08 4.77 -11.03
C MET A 334 -4.98 5.11 -12.05
N MET A 335 -4.46 6.32 -11.96
CA MET A 335 -3.31 6.80 -12.71
C MET A 335 -2.21 7.18 -11.74
N THR A 336 -0.97 6.78 -12.03
CA THR A 336 0.19 7.10 -11.22
C THR A 336 1.35 7.53 -12.11
N HIS A 337 2.00 8.62 -11.73
CA HIS A 337 3.28 9.05 -12.28
C HIS A 337 4.32 9.14 -11.18
N GLU A 338 5.44 8.41 -11.31
CA GLU A 338 6.53 8.40 -10.35
C GLU A 338 7.81 8.95 -11.01
N LYS A 339 8.55 9.74 -10.24
CA LYS A 339 9.91 10.17 -10.57
C LYS A 339 10.83 9.76 -9.43
N ILE A 340 11.90 9.08 -9.79
CA ILE A 340 12.86 8.52 -8.87
C ILE A 340 14.24 8.99 -9.31
N GLN A 341 15.03 9.48 -8.38
CA GLN A 341 16.46 9.65 -8.54
C GLN A 341 17.15 8.90 -7.40
N GLN A 342 18.21 8.20 -7.70
CA GLN A 342 18.91 7.37 -6.74
C GLN A 342 20.41 7.53 -6.86
N ALA A 343 21.10 7.57 -5.71
CA ALA A 343 22.52 7.29 -5.64
C ALA A 343 22.77 5.79 -5.92
N ASP A 344 23.95 5.47 -6.43
CA ASP A 344 24.36 4.07 -6.64
C ASP A 344 24.27 3.26 -5.33
N GLN A 345 23.65 2.10 -5.40
CA GLN A 345 23.44 1.19 -4.27
C GLN A 345 24.18 -0.15 -4.41
N GLY A 346 25.11 -0.24 -5.34
CA GLY A 346 25.85 -1.47 -5.62
C GLY A 346 26.55 -2.03 -4.37
N ALA A 347 26.26 -3.28 -4.01
CA ALA A 347 26.72 -3.91 -2.77
C ALA A 347 28.26 -4.03 -2.64
N TYR A 348 28.97 -4.00 -3.75
CA TYR A 348 30.43 -4.17 -3.79
C TYR A 348 31.19 -2.88 -4.17
N SER A 349 30.49 -1.76 -4.25
CA SER A 349 31.08 -0.48 -4.61
C SER A 349 31.45 0.31 -3.36
N THR A 350 32.68 0.76 -3.24
CA THR A 350 33.14 1.61 -2.12
C THR A 350 32.62 3.04 -2.21
N VAL A 351 31.96 3.41 -3.29
CA VAL A 351 31.47 4.76 -3.58
C VAL A 351 29.96 4.93 -3.30
N THR A 352 29.26 3.86 -2.94
CA THR A 352 27.86 3.99 -2.51
C THR A 352 27.77 4.70 -1.16
N PRO A 353 26.69 5.42 -0.84
CA PRO A 353 26.59 6.18 0.41
C PRO A 353 26.92 5.34 1.65
N ILE A 354 26.32 4.16 1.78
CA ILE A 354 26.53 3.32 2.96
C ILE A 354 27.96 2.76 3.04
N SER A 355 28.54 2.39 1.89
CA SER A 355 29.92 1.88 1.84
C SER A 355 30.93 3.00 2.08
N ALA A 356 30.68 4.19 1.55
CA ALA A 356 31.51 5.36 1.80
C ALA A 356 31.53 5.71 3.28
N ALA A 357 30.36 5.78 3.92
CA ALA A 357 30.27 6.04 5.34
C ALA A 357 31.03 5.03 6.21
N ARG A 358 31.16 3.77 5.76
CA ARG A 358 31.83 2.69 6.51
C ARG A 358 33.32 2.54 6.22
N PHE A 359 33.72 2.72 4.98
CA PHE A 359 35.07 2.32 4.53
C PHE A 359 36.00 3.48 4.27
N MET A 360 35.48 4.71 4.12
CA MET A 360 36.34 5.87 3.93
C MET A 360 37.00 6.28 5.24
N LEU A 361 38.29 6.59 5.17
CA LEU A 361 39.02 6.99 6.36
C LEU A 361 38.78 8.46 6.70
N PRO A 362 38.73 8.82 7.99
CA PRO A 362 38.38 10.17 8.42
C PRO A 362 39.37 11.26 7.99
N TYR A 363 40.58 10.89 7.60
CA TYR A 363 41.58 11.84 7.08
C TYR A 363 41.60 11.90 5.54
N TRP A 364 40.70 11.24 4.83
CA TRP A 364 40.53 11.40 3.39
C TRP A 364 39.56 12.53 3.12
N ASN A 365 40.08 13.71 2.75
CA ASN A 365 39.27 14.88 2.48
C ASN A 365 38.62 14.78 1.09
N PRO A 366 37.26 14.80 0.98
CA PRO A 366 36.61 14.79 -0.32
C PRO A 366 36.70 16.11 -1.08
N TYR A 367 37.21 17.17 -0.45
CA TYR A 367 37.30 18.52 -1.02
C TYR A 367 38.75 18.97 -1.23
N LYS A 368 38.96 19.84 -2.21
CA LYS A 368 40.16 20.60 -2.42
C LYS A 368 40.16 21.86 -1.54
N GLU A 369 41.27 22.60 -1.51
CA GLU A 369 41.40 23.86 -0.77
C GLU A 369 40.39 24.95 -1.22
N ASP A 370 40.01 24.93 -2.51
CA ASP A 370 39.04 25.83 -3.09
C ASP A 370 37.56 25.42 -2.87
N GLY A 371 37.33 24.32 -2.13
CA GLY A 371 36.02 23.76 -1.84
C GLY A 371 35.41 22.90 -2.96
N SER A 372 36.07 22.75 -4.11
CA SER A 372 35.66 21.82 -5.15
C SER A 372 35.93 20.39 -4.75
N LEU A 373 35.23 19.40 -5.38
CA LEU A 373 35.49 17.99 -5.09
C LEU A 373 36.88 17.55 -5.54
N ALA A 374 37.54 16.80 -4.68
CA ALA A 374 38.79 16.14 -5.01
C ALA A 374 38.54 14.99 -5.99
N SER A 375 39.40 14.82 -6.99
CA SER A 375 39.23 13.85 -8.06
C SER A 375 40.44 12.95 -8.20
N VAL A 376 40.22 11.71 -8.61
CA VAL A 376 41.27 10.80 -9.06
C VAL A 376 41.90 11.31 -10.34
N ASN A 377 41.13 11.98 -11.20
CA ASN A 377 41.57 12.41 -12.52
C ASN A 377 42.65 13.48 -12.49
N ASP A 378 42.63 14.35 -11.49
CA ASP A 378 43.67 15.39 -11.30
C ASP A 378 44.65 15.06 -10.16
N GLY A 379 44.52 13.86 -9.57
CA GLY A 379 45.38 13.37 -8.50
C GLY A 379 45.16 14.07 -7.15
N SER A 380 44.10 14.87 -6.99
CA SER A 380 43.76 15.53 -5.72
C SER A 380 43.13 14.58 -4.73
N TRP A 381 42.35 13.58 -5.17
CA TRP A 381 41.81 12.55 -4.32
C TRP A 381 42.92 11.60 -3.81
N LYS A 382 42.95 11.40 -2.48
CA LYS A 382 43.99 10.61 -1.82
C LYS A 382 43.45 9.35 -1.14
N GLY A 383 42.14 9.11 -1.25
CA GLY A 383 41.49 7.96 -0.63
C GLY A 383 41.46 6.72 -1.53
N LEU A 384 40.67 5.75 -1.09
CA LEU A 384 40.49 4.48 -1.79
C LEU A 384 39.63 4.67 -3.04
N ASN A 385 40.05 4.08 -4.15
CA ASN A 385 39.37 4.09 -5.45
C ASN A 385 39.00 5.51 -5.90
N GLN A 386 37.73 5.88 -5.81
CA GLN A 386 37.20 7.16 -6.27
C GLN A 386 36.58 7.93 -5.09
N ASN A 387 36.53 9.26 -5.22
CA ASN A 387 35.83 10.08 -4.24
C ASN A 387 34.31 9.77 -4.29
N PRO A 388 33.70 9.27 -3.22
CA PRO A 388 32.29 8.91 -3.21
C PRO A 388 31.35 10.07 -3.57
N LEU A 389 31.63 11.28 -3.10
CA LEU A 389 30.82 12.46 -3.43
C LEU A 389 30.89 12.79 -4.91
N GLU A 390 32.11 12.75 -5.48
CA GLU A 390 32.30 12.97 -6.92
C GLU A 390 31.56 11.90 -7.74
N TRP A 391 31.59 10.65 -7.30
CA TRP A 391 30.86 9.56 -7.95
C TRP A 391 29.35 9.80 -7.93
N ILE A 392 28.78 10.06 -6.76
CA ILE A 392 27.33 10.23 -6.58
C ILE A 392 26.82 11.40 -7.45
N MET A 393 27.52 12.52 -7.46
CA MET A 393 27.12 13.71 -8.21
C MET A 393 27.28 13.59 -9.73
N ASN A 394 28.25 12.80 -10.19
CA ASN A 394 28.57 12.69 -11.62
C ASN A 394 28.02 11.42 -12.30
N ASN A 395 27.30 10.59 -11.58
CA ASN A 395 26.67 9.38 -12.11
C ASN A 395 25.18 9.32 -11.72
N PRO A 396 24.35 10.27 -12.15
CA PRO A 396 22.94 10.25 -11.82
C PRO A 396 22.23 9.06 -12.46
N TYR A 397 21.40 8.40 -11.68
CA TYR A 397 20.41 7.44 -12.14
C TYR A 397 19.02 8.03 -11.91
N SER A 398 18.16 7.99 -12.92
CA SER A 398 16.77 8.41 -12.81
C SER A 398 15.82 7.40 -13.46
N SER A 399 14.65 7.27 -12.85
CA SER A 399 13.56 6.43 -13.37
C SER A 399 12.26 7.21 -13.37
N LYS A 400 11.48 7.04 -14.44
CA LYS A 400 10.11 7.56 -14.57
C LYS A 400 9.19 6.38 -14.80
N LYS A 401 8.13 6.27 -13.99
CA LYS A 401 7.14 5.21 -14.13
C LYS A 401 5.76 5.81 -14.31
N ASN A 402 5.06 5.37 -15.34
CA ASN A 402 3.67 5.73 -15.60
C ASN A 402 2.81 4.47 -15.48
N LYS A 403 1.73 4.53 -14.72
CA LYS A 403 0.83 3.41 -14.52
C LYS A 403 -0.62 3.84 -14.74
N LEU A 404 -1.37 2.99 -15.40
CA LEU A 404 -2.82 3.08 -15.56
C LEU A 404 -3.41 1.73 -15.17
N ILE A 405 -4.16 1.70 -14.08
CA ILE A 405 -4.87 0.50 -13.64
C ILE A 405 -6.35 0.85 -13.58
N GLY A 406 -7.17 0.09 -14.28
CA GLY A 406 -8.60 0.37 -14.25
C GLY A 406 -9.43 -0.78 -14.75
N ASN A 407 -10.69 -0.78 -14.35
CA ASN A 407 -11.70 -1.69 -14.85
C ASN A 407 -13.03 -0.99 -15.10
N ILE A 408 -13.80 -1.58 -15.99
CA ILE A 408 -15.20 -1.29 -16.20
C ILE A 408 -16.00 -2.58 -15.97
N PHE A 409 -17.17 -2.47 -15.38
CA PHE A 409 -18.04 -3.62 -15.17
C PHE A 409 -19.50 -3.27 -15.38
N PHE A 410 -20.27 -4.27 -15.74
CA PHE A 410 -21.71 -4.25 -15.65
C PHE A 410 -22.19 -5.48 -14.86
N GLU A 411 -23.24 -5.27 -14.09
CA GLU A 411 -23.87 -6.29 -13.23
C GLU A 411 -25.36 -6.26 -13.48
N VAL A 412 -25.92 -7.42 -13.81
CA VAL A 412 -27.33 -7.60 -14.16
C VAL A 412 -27.95 -8.55 -13.14
N THR A 413 -29.06 -8.13 -12.54
CA THR A 413 -29.88 -8.95 -11.64
C THR A 413 -31.25 -9.20 -12.27
N PRO A 414 -31.36 -10.18 -13.19
CA PRO A 414 -32.58 -10.37 -14.00
C PRO A 414 -33.76 -10.94 -13.17
N ILE A 415 -33.44 -11.72 -12.17
CA ILE A 415 -34.37 -12.30 -11.18
C ILE A 415 -33.75 -12.22 -9.78
N GLU A 416 -34.57 -12.32 -8.76
CA GLU A 416 -34.10 -12.36 -7.39
C GLU A 416 -33.10 -13.50 -7.15
N GLY A 417 -32.03 -13.22 -6.47
CA GLY A 417 -30.95 -14.17 -6.19
C GLY A 417 -29.94 -14.39 -7.33
N LEU A 418 -30.26 -14.08 -8.61
CA LEU A 418 -29.35 -14.25 -9.73
C LEU A 418 -28.61 -12.94 -10.07
N LYS A 419 -27.29 -12.97 -10.00
CA LYS A 419 -26.40 -11.89 -10.35
C LYS A 419 -25.45 -12.34 -11.47
N ILE A 420 -25.44 -11.63 -12.58
CA ILE A 420 -24.52 -11.84 -13.70
C ILE A 420 -23.62 -10.60 -13.79
N ARG A 421 -22.31 -10.79 -13.72
CA ARG A 421 -21.34 -9.69 -13.81
C ARG A 421 -20.31 -9.97 -14.89
N SER A 422 -20.05 -8.98 -15.71
CA SER A 422 -18.91 -8.96 -16.64
C SER A 422 -18.03 -7.76 -16.32
N GLN A 423 -16.73 -7.98 -16.25
CA GLN A 423 -15.73 -6.99 -15.95
C GLN A 423 -14.58 -7.10 -16.95
N ALA A 424 -14.19 -5.97 -17.54
CA ALA A 424 -12.98 -5.84 -18.32
C ALA A 424 -11.99 -4.94 -17.57
N GLY A 425 -10.76 -5.37 -17.48
CA GLY A 425 -9.69 -4.69 -16.75
C GLY A 425 -8.44 -4.49 -17.58
N LEU A 426 -7.76 -3.37 -17.36
CA LEU A 426 -6.46 -3.02 -17.93
C LEU A 426 -5.50 -2.64 -16.81
N ASN A 427 -4.33 -3.25 -16.82
CA ASN A 427 -3.16 -2.79 -16.06
C ASN A 427 -2.05 -2.48 -17.07
N TYR A 428 -1.70 -1.22 -17.21
CA TYR A 428 -0.64 -0.73 -18.09
C TYR A 428 0.46 -0.07 -17.26
N THR A 429 1.71 -0.43 -17.53
CA THR A 429 2.89 0.15 -16.89
C THR A 429 3.93 0.50 -17.96
N ASP A 430 4.48 1.70 -17.88
CA ASP A 430 5.58 2.19 -18.72
C ASP A 430 6.70 2.69 -17.80
N ILE A 431 7.93 2.20 -18.00
CA ILE A 431 9.11 2.50 -17.19
C ILE A 431 10.21 2.98 -18.11
N GLY A 432 10.71 4.18 -17.86
CA GLY A 432 11.88 4.73 -18.53
C GLY A 432 13.00 4.99 -17.53
N ASP A 433 14.14 4.33 -17.72
CA ASP A 433 15.34 4.52 -16.90
C ASP A 433 16.43 5.22 -17.68
N GLU A 434 17.13 6.11 -17.02
CA GLU A 434 18.24 6.87 -17.58
C GLU A 434 19.43 6.84 -16.62
N THR A 435 20.62 6.53 -17.15
CA THR A 435 21.87 6.69 -16.44
C THR A 435 22.85 7.53 -17.26
N PHE A 436 23.60 8.36 -16.59
CA PHE A 436 24.60 9.17 -17.23
C PHE A 436 25.88 9.25 -16.36
N SER A 437 27.04 9.05 -16.96
CA SER A 437 28.34 9.35 -16.35
C SER A 437 28.94 10.56 -17.06
N MET A 438 29.18 11.64 -16.32
CA MET A 438 29.65 12.91 -16.87
C MET A 438 31.07 12.78 -17.47
N PRO A 439 31.31 13.32 -18.68
CA PRO A 439 32.62 13.29 -19.32
C PRO A 439 33.73 13.93 -18.49
N SER A 440 33.45 15.03 -17.80
CA SER A 440 34.42 15.71 -16.92
C SER A 440 34.93 14.81 -15.79
N TYR A 441 34.14 13.86 -15.37
CA TYR A 441 34.49 12.91 -14.34
C TYR A 441 35.40 11.76 -14.85
N ARG A 442 35.29 11.39 -16.14
CA ARG A 442 36.09 10.29 -16.74
C ARG A 442 36.87 10.71 -17.98
N PRO A 443 37.78 11.71 -17.87
CA PRO A 443 38.44 12.25 -19.05
C PRO A 443 39.34 11.23 -19.77
N ASN A 444 39.75 10.17 -19.09
CA ASN A 444 40.66 9.14 -19.64
C ASN A 444 39.99 7.78 -19.91
N GLN A 445 38.67 7.65 -19.61
CA GLN A 445 37.93 6.42 -19.78
C GLN A 445 36.61 6.72 -20.49
N ASP A 446 36.53 6.41 -21.78
CA ASP A 446 35.30 6.50 -22.58
C ASP A 446 34.57 7.87 -22.59
N GLN A 447 35.15 8.91 -22.05
CA GLN A 447 34.70 10.32 -22.12
C GLN A 447 33.22 10.58 -21.75
N GLY A 448 32.64 9.81 -20.91
CA GLY A 448 31.22 9.86 -20.58
C GLY A 448 30.46 8.66 -21.13
N LYS A 449 29.39 8.31 -20.44
CA LYS A 449 28.50 7.22 -20.82
C LYS A 449 27.05 7.64 -20.59
N ALA A 450 26.18 7.27 -21.51
CA ALA A 450 24.75 7.41 -21.35
C ALA A 450 24.07 6.08 -21.65
N ALA A 451 23.11 5.70 -20.80
CA ALA A 451 22.25 4.56 -21.11
C ALA A 451 20.79 4.94 -20.88
N ARG A 452 19.93 4.42 -21.73
CA ARG A 452 18.48 4.49 -21.60
C ARG A 452 17.88 3.11 -21.78
N SER A 453 16.91 2.79 -20.94
CA SER A 453 15.99 1.69 -21.16
C SER A 453 14.56 2.17 -21.07
N ASN A 454 13.71 1.55 -21.84
CA ASN A 454 12.28 1.70 -21.70
C ASN A 454 11.66 0.31 -21.75
N SER A 455 10.71 0.07 -20.86
CA SER A 455 9.88 -1.12 -20.88
C SER A 455 8.43 -0.72 -20.67
N HIS A 456 7.54 -1.33 -21.42
CA HIS A 456 6.12 -1.22 -21.22
C HIS A 456 5.49 -2.61 -21.13
N ALA A 457 4.46 -2.70 -20.32
CA ALA A 457 3.70 -3.93 -20.13
C ALA A 457 2.21 -3.60 -20.03
N TYR A 458 1.40 -4.47 -20.57
CA TYR A 458 -0.04 -4.45 -20.32
C TYR A 458 -0.54 -5.83 -19.91
N ASN A 459 -1.56 -5.83 -19.08
CA ASN A 459 -2.32 -6.99 -18.67
C ASN A 459 -3.80 -6.67 -18.88
N LEU A 460 -4.40 -7.30 -19.88
CA LEU A 460 -5.83 -7.24 -20.12
C LEU A 460 -6.49 -8.43 -19.44
N SER A 461 -7.60 -8.17 -18.75
CA SER A 461 -8.38 -9.22 -18.10
C SER A 461 -9.86 -9.05 -18.43
N ILE A 462 -10.53 -10.17 -18.71
CA ILE A 462 -12.00 -10.22 -18.87
C ILE A 462 -12.49 -11.31 -17.93
N THR A 463 -13.39 -10.93 -17.01
CA THR A 463 -13.97 -11.87 -16.05
C THR A 463 -15.49 -11.81 -16.15
N ASN A 464 -16.10 -12.97 -16.41
CA ASN A 464 -17.54 -13.16 -16.47
C ASN A 464 -17.96 -14.10 -15.35
N THR A 465 -18.95 -13.72 -14.55
CA THR A 465 -19.48 -14.54 -13.45
C THR A 465 -20.98 -14.55 -13.45
N ALA A 466 -21.56 -15.68 -13.04
CA ALA A 466 -22.96 -15.80 -12.68
C ALA A 466 -23.07 -16.42 -11.28
N GLU A 467 -23.69 -15.72 -10.38
CA GLU A 467 -23.92 -16.12 -8.98
C GLU A 467 -25.42 -16.26 -8.75
N TYR A 468 -25.83 -17.39 -8.19
CA TYR A 468 -27.22 -17.64 -7.81
C TYR A 468 -27.32 -18.02 -6.35
N ARG A 469 -28.01 -17.19 -5.57
CA ARG A 469 -28.24 -17.38 -4.15
C ARG A 469 -29.73 -17.57 -3.87
N PHE A 470 -30.06 -18.61 -3.12
CA PHE A 470 -31.41 -18.86 -2.68
C PHE A 470 -31.46 -19.53 -1.30
N ASN A 471 -32.57 -19.35 -0.62
CA ASN A 471 -32.85 -19.94 0.69
C ASN A 471 -34.04 -20.87 0.59
N LEU A 472 -33.95 -22.06 1.21
CA LEU A 472 -35.04 -23.00 1.35
C LEU A 472 -35.41 -23.13 2.83
N ASN A 473 -36.73 -22.98 3.13
CA ASN A 473 -37.30 -23.13 4.46
C ASN A 473 -36.64 -22.24 5.54
N HIS A 474 -36.03 -21.12 5.17
CA HIS A 474 -35.30 -20.19 6.03
C HIS A 474 -34.10 -20.75 6.81
N VAL A 475 -33.71 -22.01 6.59
CA VAL A 475 -32.60 -22.70 7.28
C VAL A 475 -31.55 -23.21 6.34
N HIS A 476 -31.82 -23.36 5.05
CA HIS A 476 -30.89 -23.88 4.05
C HIS A 476 -30.51 -22.75 3.08
N ASP A 477 -29.32 -22.19 3.21
CA ASP A 477 -28.80 -21.20 2.27
C ASP A 477 -27.86 -21.89 1.28
N PHE A 478 -28.10 -21.64 0.00
CA PHE A 478 -27.27 -22.09 -1.10
C PHE A 478 -26.73 -20.88 -1.87
N ASN A 479 -25.46 -20.96 -2.26
CA ASN A 479 -24.84 -19.99 -3.15
C ASN A 479 -23.97 -20.72 -4.17
N PHE A 480 -24.32 -20.58 -5.44
CA PHE A 480 -23.56 -21.17 -6.56
C PHE A 480 -22.97 -20.06 -7.40
N LEU A 481 -21.68 -20.15 -7.69
CA LEU A 481 -20.95 -19.25 -8.56
C LEU A 481 -20.31 -20.07 -9.68
N ILE A 482 -20.48 -19.63 -10.91
CA ILE A 482 -19.70 -20.09 -12.05
C ILE A 482 -19.04 -18.89 -12.71
N GLY A 483 -17.87 -19.08 -13.30
CA GLY A 483 -17.16 -17.98 -13.95
C GLY A 483 -16.16 -18.43 -14.99
N GLN A 484 -15.81 -17.47 -15.82
CA GLN A 484 -14.77 -17.55 -16.83
C GLN A 484 -13.87 -16.34 -16.69
N GLU A 485 -12.55 -16.54 -16.79
CA GLU A 485 -11.55 -15.49 -16.80
C GLU A 485 -10.65 -15.67 -18.00
N GLY A 486 -10.42 -14.58 -18.76
CA GLY A 486 -9.39 -14.50 -19.79
C GLY A 486 -8.35 -13.48 -19.37
N ILE A 487 -7.07 -13.79 -19.56
CA ILE A 487 -5.94 -12.87 -19.34
C ILE A 487 -5.05 -12.89 -20.56
N ASP A 488 -4.65 -11.69 -20.97
CA ASP A 488 -3.64 -11.46 -22.02
C ASP A 488 -2.60 -10.49 -21.48
N TYR A 489 -1.36 -10.96 -21.38
CA TYR A 489 -0.21 -10.21 -20.90
C TYR A 489 0.83 -10.07 -21.98
N GLN A 490 1.31 -8.86 -22.17
CA GLN A 490 2.47 -8.58 -23.02
C GLN A 490 3.37 -7.55 -22.34
N SER A 491 4.67 -7.78 -22.44
CA SER A 491 5.72 -6.86 -21.99
C SER A 491 6.79 -6.77 -23.07
N GLU A 492 7.18 -5.57 -23.41
CA GLU A 492 8.26 -5.28 -24.34
C GLU A 492 9.20 -4.25 -23.74
N GLY A 493 10.47 -4.39 -24.04
CA GLY A 493 11.48 -3.44 -23.58
C GLY A 493 12.67 -3.36 -24.52
N PHE A 494 13.32 -2.21 -24.50
CA PHE A 494 14.60 -2.04 -25.16
C PHE A 494 15.57 -1.31 -24.22
N SER A 495 16.86 -1.51 -24.46
CA SER A 495 17.93 -0.78 -23.80
C SER A 495 19.01 -0.40 -24.81
N VAL A 496 19.63 0.74 -24.61
CA VAL A 496 20.76 1.22 -25.40
C VAL A 496 21.71 1.98 -24.50
N ALA A 497 23.00 1.76 -24.69
CA ALA A 497 24.05 2.53 -24.04
C ALA A 497 25.08 2.98 -25.07
N THR A 498 25.58 4.19 -24.86
CA THR A 498 26.62 4.82 -25.69
C THR A 498 27.71 5.40 -24.81
N ALA A 499 28.89 5.57 -25.38
CA ALA A 499 30.01 6.22 -24.76
C ALA A 499 30.69 7.21 -25.71
N GLY A 500 31.56 8.06 -25.16
CA GLY A 500 32.25 9.09 -25.93
C GLY A 500 31.52 10.42 -25.97
N GLN A 501 30.61 10.66 -25.05
CA GLN A 501 30.09 11.99 -24.77
C GLN A 501 31.22 12.91 -24.33
N ASN A 502 31.20 14.16 -24.77
CA ASN A 502 32.26 15.14 -24.50
C ASN A 502 31.79 16.40 -23.77
N ASN A 503 30.52 16.45 -23.34
CA ASN A 503 29.95 17.59 -22.66
C ASN A 503 28.93 17.16 -21.61
N ASP A 504 29.12 17.56 -20.35
CA ASP A 504 28.27 17.22 -19.21
C ASP A 504 26.83 17.72 -19.36
N LYS A 505 26.62 18.80 -20.13
CA LYS A 505 25.28 19.35 -20.39
C LYS A 505 24.53 18.62 -21.51
N LEU A 506 25.20 17.73 -22.22
CA LEU A 506 24.63 16.93 -23.32
C LEU A 506 24.54 15.45 -22.90
N ALA A 507 23.82 15.21 -21.83
CA ALA A 507 23.60 13.89 -21.23
C ALA A 507 22.56 13.09 -22.05
N ASP A 508 22.94 12.67 -23.26
CA ASP A 508 22.05 11.91 -24.14
C ASP A 508 22.79 10.78 -24.84
N ILE A 509 22.07 9.69 -25.12
CA ILE A 509 22.59 8.55 -25.91
C ILE A 509 23.00 8.97 -27.32
N ALA A 510 22.32 9.97 -27.89
CA ALA A 510 22.59 10.46 -29.25
C ALA A 510 23.90 11.25 -29.35
N THR A 511 24.47 11.71 -28.25
CA THR A 511 25.73 12.47 -28.21
C THR A 511 26.97 11.60 -28.02
N GLY A 512 26.78 10.31 -27.80
CA GLY A 512 27.88 9.33 -27.74
C GLY A 512 28.45 9.03 -29.11
N THR A 513 29.75 8.86 -29.19
CA THR A 513 30.46 8.55 -30.43
C THR A 513 30.44 7.08 -30.81
N ARG A 514 30.15 6.19 -29.87
CA ARG A 514 30.03 4.74 -30.10
C ARG A 514 28.95 4.10 -29.23
N ALA A 515 28.24 3.13 -29.77
CA ALA A 515 27.36 2.27 -28.98
C ALA A 515 28.19 1.26 -28.19
N THR A 516 27.79 1.03 -26.93
CA THR A 516 28.46 0.09 -26.01
C THR A 516 27.62 -1.14 -25.74
N SER A 517 26.30 -0.98 -25.71
CA SER A 517 25.34 -2.09 -25.61
C SER A 517 23.99 -1.71 -26.19
N TRP A 518 23.27 -2.71 -26.64
CA TRP A 518 21.87 -2.60 -27.03
C TRP A 518 21.19 -3.94 -26.83
N GLY A 519 19.91 -3.93 -26.60
CA GLY A 519 19.12 -5.14 -26.42
C GLY A 519 17.62 -4.84 -26.46
N ASN A 520 16.86 -5.89 -26.67
CA ASN A 520 15.43 -5.87 -26.51
C ASN A 520 14.98 -7.12 -25.75
N SER A 521 13.81 -7.04 -25.14
CA SER A 521 13.13 -8.15 -24.50
C SER A 521 11.66 -8.12 -24.85
N SER A 522 11.06 -9.29 -24.98
CA SER A 522 9.61 -9.44 -25.15
C SER A 522 9.14 -10.67 -24.40
N THR A 523 8.04 -10.53 -23.69
CA THR A 523 7.37 -11.63 -23.00
C THR A 523 5.88 -11.51 -23.23
N ALA A 524 5.23 -12.60 -23.67
CA ALA A 524 3.79 -12.64 -23.84
C ALA A 524 3.26 -13.98 -23.36
N TYR A 525 2.08 -13.95 -22.74
CA TYR A 525 1.29 -15.13 -22.42
C TYR A 525 -0.18 -14.77 -22.32
N SER A 526 -1.02 -15.74 -22.66
CA SER A 526 -2.46 -15.62 -22.47
C SER A 526 -3.01 -16.95 -21.96
N TYR A 527 -4.09 -16.90 -21.22
CA TYR A 527 -4.81 -18.08 -20.79
C TYR A 527 -6.28 -17.78 -20.55
N VAL A 528 -7.07 -18.85 -20.60
CA VAL A 528 -8.51 -18.85 -20.30
C VAL A 528 -8.77 -19.85 -19.18
N SER A 529 -9.52 -19.42 -18.21
CA SER A 529 -9.85 -20.22 -17.04
C SER A 529 -11.35 -20.34 -16.86
N PHE A 530 -11.81 -21.50 -16.40
CA PHE A 530 -13.18 -21.73 -15.96
C PHE A 530 -13.17 -22.15 -14.50
N PHE A 531 -14.11 -21.62 -13.72
CA PHE A 531 -14.19 -21.90 -12.32
C PHE A 531 -15.63 -21.98 -11.81
N GLY A 532 -15.82 -22.71 -10.74
CA GLY A 532 -17.10 -22.81 -10.06
C GLY A 532 -16.92 -22.96 -8.56
N ARG A 533 -17.92 -22.51 -7.80
CA ARG A 533 -18.00 -22.63 -6.35
C ARG A 533 -19.43 -22.91 -5.93
N GLY A 534 -19.60 -23.86 -5.04
CA GLY A 534 -20.85 -24.14 -4.35
C GLY A 534 -20.67 -23.95 -2.86
N GLU A 535 -21.58 -23.22 -2.23
CA GLU A 535 -21.58 -22.95 -0.80
C GLU A 535 -22.94 -23.38 -0.23
N TYR A 536 -22.90 -24.02 0.91
CA TYR A 536 -24.07 -24.44 1.65
C TYR A 536 -23.94 -24.01 3.11
N ASN A 537 -25.01 -23.43 3.65
CA ASN A 537 -25.12 -23.08 5.05
C ASN A 537 -26.43 -23.62 5.61
N TYR A 538 -26.35 -24.34 6.72
CA TYR A 538 -27.51 -24.84 7.46
C TYR A 538 -27.64 -24.06 8.77
N ASP A 539 -28.72 -23.30 8.92
CA ASP A 539 -29.12 -22.58 10.12
C ASP A 539 -28.00 -21.72 10.74
N ASN A 540 -27.10 -21.16 9.92
CA ASN A 540 -25.89 -20.45 10.35
C ASN A 540 -24.98 -21.25 11.33
N ARG A 541 -25.06 -22.58 11.33
CA ARG A 541 -24.32 -23.48 12.22
C ARG A 541 -23.33 -24.38 11.48
N TYR A 542 -23.73 -24.88 10.32
CA TYR A 542 -22.91 -25.79 9.53
C TYR A 542 -22.69 -25.18 8.15
N TYR A 543 -21.41 -25.09 7.78
CA TYR A 543 -20.97 -24.52 6.52
C TYR A 543 -20.19 -25.54 5.73
N ALA A 544 -20.45 -25.65 4.44
CA ALA A 544 -19.67 -26.43 3.51
C ALA A 544 -19.42 -25.61 2.25
N ASP A 545 -18.21 -25.62 1.73
CA ASP A 545 -17.88 -25.03 0.45
C ASP A 545 -17.06 -25.99 -0.41
N PHE A 546 -17.27 -25.88 -1.70
CA PHE A 546 -16.54 -26.62 -2.71
C PHE A 546 -16.21 -25.69 -3.86
N SER A 547 -14.97 -25.71 -4.33
CA SER A 547 -14.54 -24.94 -5.50
C SER A 547 -13.68 -25.77 -6.44
N LEU A 548 -13.84 -25.50 -7.72
CA LEU A 548 -13.07 -26.11 -8.79
C LEU A 548 -12.66 -25.03 -9.79
N ARG A 549 -11.42 -25.10 -10.28
CA ARG A 549 -10.92 -24.23 -11.35
C ARG A 549 -10.05 -25.04 -12.31
N THR A 550 -10.13 -24.71 -13.58
CA THR A 550 -9.23 -25.19 -14.62
C THR A 550 -8.65 -24.00 -15.35
N ASP A 551 -7.35 -24.05 -15.61
CA ASP A 551 -6.59 -23.03 -16.34
C ASP A 551 -6.00 -23.68 -17.60
N GLY A 552 -6.13 -23.03 -18.79
CA GLY A 552 -5.64 -23.54 -20.06
C GLY A 552 -5.16 -22.46 -21.01
#